data_9b8c1dd2ff7f29877cfe294bde5bbb5e
#
_entry.id   9b8c1dd2ff7f29877cfe294bde5bbb5e
#
_cell.length_a   1.000
_cell.length_b   1.000
_cell.length_c   1.000
_cell.angle_alpha   90.00
_cell.angle_beta   90.00
_cell.angle_gamma   90.00
#
_symmetry.space_group_name_H-M   'P 1'
#
loop_
_entity.id
_entity.type
_entity.pdbx_description
1 polymer ?
#
loop_
_entity_poly.entity_id
_entity_poly.type
_entity_poly.pdbx_seq_one_letter_code
_entity_poly.pdbx_strand_id
1 'polypeptide(L)'
;MKKYENNFAVTGYVAKDAEVYQFTNTSVARFPLAVARQEKIGEETKRISAFMNIEAWRKNENTGSFDQLTKGTLLTVEGYFKPEEWTDKDGVLHNRIVTVAVKFYPAVDKEEEVPAEPAKKPKKGKK
;
A
#
# COMPACT_ATOMS: atom_id res chain seq x y z
N MET A 1 9.20 26.25 15.81
CA MET A 1 8.07 25.31 15.64
C MET A 1 8.57 23.89 15.53
N LYS A 2 7.92 22.99 16.22
CA LYS A 2 8.30 21.60 16.19
C LYS A 2 7.82 20.94 14.90
N LYS A 3 8.69 20.14 14.30
CA LYS A 3 8.36 19.45 13.09
C LYS A 3 7.95 18.01 13.41
N TYR A 4 6.82 17.60 12.85
CA TYR A 4 6.37 16.23 13.01
C TYR A 4 6.79 15.42 11.78
N GLU A 5 7.32 14.25 12.05
CA GLU A 5 7.61 13.31 10.97
C GLU A 5 6.50 12.30 10.87
N ASN A 6 5.99 12.14 9.66
CA ASN A 6 4.83 11.28 9.46
C ASN A 6 4.83 10.84 8.00
N ASN A 7 5.54 9.76 7.73
CA ASN A 7 5.59 9.24 6.37
C ASN A 7 5.92 7.76 6.42
N PHE A 8 5.62 7.09 5.32
CA PHE A 8 5.92 5.67 5.20
C PHE A 8 6.24 5.33 3.76
N ALA A 9 6.90 4.21 3.56
CA ALA A 9 7.09 3.59 2.27
C ALA A 9 6.94 2.09 2.47
N VAL A 10 6.11 1.46 1.67
CA VAL A 10 5.82 0.05 1.84
C VAL A 10 5.61 -0.59 0.48
N THR A 11 6.02 -1.83 0.34
CA THR A 11 5.82 -2.60 -0.88
C THR A 11 5.01 -3.85 -0.55
N GLY A 12 3.99 -4.10 -1.34
CA GLY A 12 3.15 -5.27 -1.16
C GLY A 12 2.29 -5.51 -2.37
N TYR A 13 1.46 -6.52 -2.29
CA TYR A 13 0.56 -6.87 -3.39
C TYR A 13 -0.81 -6.26 -3.15
N VAL A 14 -1.38 -5.70 -4.22
CA VAL A 14 -2.77 -5.27 -4.17
C VAL A 14 -3.62 -6.53 -4.01
N ALA A 15 -4.35 -6.62 -2.91
CA ALA A 15 -5.08 -7.84 -2.59
C ALA A 15 -6.44 -7.91 -3.26
N LYS A 16 -6.94 -6.78 -3.75
CA LYS A 16 -8.25 -6.67 -4.33
C LYS A 16 -8.28 -5.42 -5.20
N ASP A 17 -9.01 -5.46 -6.31
CA ASP A 17 -9.13 -4.28 -7.15
C ASP A 17 -9.61 -3.09 -6.34
N ALA A 18 -9.04 -1.93 -6.61
CA ALA A 18 -9.41 -0.73 -5.89
C ALA A 18 -10.87 -0.35 -6.17
N GLU A 19 -11.51 0.19 -5.13
CA GLU A 19 -12.82 0.80 -5.28
C GLU A 19 -12.62 2.29 -5.44
N VAL A 20 -13.22 2.84 -6.48
CA VAL A 20 -13.02 4.26 -6.81
C VAL A 20 -14.32 5.00 -6.60
N TYR A 21 -14.26 6.10 -5.86
CA TYR A 21 -15.41 6.97 -5.63
C TYR A 21 -15.09 8.34 -6.18
N GLN A 22 -15.97 8.87 -6.99
CA GLN A 22 -15.77 10.17 -7.64
C GLN A 22 -16.61 11.23 -6.94
N PHE A 23 -15.95 12.33 -6.59
CA PHE A 23 -16.62 13.50 -6.04
C PHE A 23 -16.56 14.62 -7.07
N THR A 24 -16.95 15.82 -6.67
CA THR A 24 -17.07 16.93 -7.62
C THR A 24 -15.74 17.23 -8.32
N ASN A 25 -14.66 17.32 -7.58
CA ASN A 25 -13.36 17.69 -8.15
C ASN A 25 -12.30 16.61 -8.00
N THR A 26 -12.52 15.66 -7.13
CA THR A 26 -11.52 14.65 -6.79
C THR A 26 -12.14 13.27 -6.76
N SER A 27 -11.28 12.28 -6.89
CA SER A 27 -11.66 10.88 -6.74
C SER A 27 -10.74 10.22 -5.75
N VAL A 28 -11.26 9.25 -5.02
CA VAL A 28 -10.47 8.45 -4.09
C VAL A 28 -10.52 7.00 -4.53
N ALA A 29 -9.36 6.36 -4.53
CA ALA A 29 -9.27 4.92 -4.73
C ALA A 29 -8.90 4.29 -3.39
N ARG A 30 -9.63 3.27 -2.99
CA ARG A 30 -9.37 2.53 -1.76
C ARG A 30 -9.06 1.10 -2.09
N PHE A 31 -7.99 0.60 -1.55
CA PHE A 31 -7.56 -0.76 -1.84
C PHE A 31 -6.81 -1.35 -0.67
N PRO A 32 -6.91 -2.68 -0.48
CA PRO A 32 -6.10 -3.36 0.52
C PRO A 32 -4.76 -3.76 -0.08
N LEU A 33 -3.69 -3.47 0.62
CA LEU A 33 -2.36 -3.87 0.22
C LEU A 33 -1.89 -4.96 1.18
N ALA A 34 -1.48 -6.09 0.64
CA ALA A 34 -0.98 -7.20 1.46
C ALA A 34 0.50 -6.93 1.74
N VAL A 35 0.79 -6.68 3.01
CA VAL A 35 2.14 -6.40 3.48
C VAL A 35 2.63 -7.61 4.23
N ALA A 36 3.82 -8.08 3.88
CA ALA A 36 4.34 -9.33 4.43
C ALA A 36 5.72 -9.14 5.00
N ARG A 37 6.06 -9.99 5.94
CA ARG A 37 7.42 -10.12 6.44
C ARG A 37 7.74 -11.58 6.62
N GLN A 38 9.01 -11.88 6.70
CA GLN A 38 9.44 -13.23 6.97
C GLN A 38 9.99 -13.29 8.39
N GLU A 39 9.64 -14.36 9.08
CA GLU A 39 10.08 -14.57 10.44
C GLU A 39 10.75 -15.94 10.51
N LYS A 40 11.95 -15.96 11.06
CA LYS A 40 12.67 -17.21 11.20
C LYS A 40 12.47 -17.75 12.60
N ILE A 41 11.96 -18.97 12.70
CA ILE A 41 11.73 -19.64 13.97
C ILE A 41 12.47 -20.96 13.89
N GLY A 42 13.58 -21.06 14.64
CA GLY A 42 14.44 -22.24 14.53
C GLY A 42 15.02 -22.32 13.13
N GLU A 43 14.77 -23.42 12.45
CA GLU A 43 15.27 -23.62 11.10
C GLU A 43 14.21 -23.34 10.04
N GLU A 44 13.02 -22.94 10.47
CA GLU A 44 11.93 -22.67 9.55
C GLU A 44 11.77 -21.18 9.33
N THR A 45 11.38 -20.83 8.12
CA THR A 45 11.03 -19.47 7.78
C THR A 45 9.54 -19.40 7.55
N LYS A 46 8.88 -18.49 8.24
CA LYS A 46 7.45 -18.32 8.15
C LYS A 46 7.13 -16.96 7.58
N ARG A 47 6.22 -16.93 6.63
CA ARG A 47 5.76 -15.66 6.05
C ARG A 47 4.49 -15.23 6.77
N ILE A 48 4.50 -14.00 7.26
CA ILE A 48 3.35 -13.43 7.97
C ILE A 48 2.91 -12.22 7.18
N SER A 49 1.63 -12.14 6.90
CA SER A 49 1.11 -11.01 6.14
C SER A 49 -0.16 -10.49 6.78
N ALA A 50 -0.44 -9.22 6.49
CA ALA A 50 -1.66 -8.57 6.92
C ALA A 50 -2.04 -7.55 5.86
N PHE A 51 -3.29 -7.11 5.90
CA PHE A 51 -3.77 -6.15 4.92
C PHE A 51 -3.75 -4.75 5.50
N MET A 52 -3.31 -3.81 4.69
CA MET A 52 -3.30 -2.40 5.04
C MET A 52 -4.22 -1.69 4.07
N ASN A 53 -5.25 -1.02 4.58
CA ASN A 53 -6.20 -0.31 3.73
C ASN A 53 -5.63 1.05 3.38
N ILE A 54 -5.55 1.35 2.10
CA ILE A 54 -4.89 2.54 1.62
C ILE A 54 -5.87 3.38 0.81
N GLU A 55 -5.79 4.70 0.98
CA GLU A 55 -6.55 5.67 0.20
C GLU A 55 -5.60 6.48 -0.68
N ALA A 56 -5.96 6.64 -1.94
CA ALA A 56 -5.20 7.49 -2.84
C ALA A 56 -6.17 8.50 -3.45
N TRP A 57 -5.86 9.79 -3.29
CA TRP A 57 -6.71 10.87 -3.78
C TRP A 57 -6.06 11.53 -4.99
N ARG A 58 -6.85 11.77 -6.02
CA ARG A 58 -6.39 12.46 -7.23
C ARG A 58 -7.49 13.35 -7.75
N LYS A 59 -7.11 14.39 -8.49
CA LYS A 59 -8.11 15.16 -9.20
C LYS A 59 -8.77 14.29 -10.25
N ASN A 60 -10.02 14.59 -10.58
CA ASN A 60 -10.77 13.77 -11.51
C ASN A 60 -10.08 13.63 -12.87
N GLU A 61 -9.33 14.63 -13.28
CA GLU A 61 -8.62 14.58 -14.56
C GLU A 61 -7.33 13.78 -14.48
N ASN A 62 -6.92 13.31 -13.29
CA ASN A 62 -5.66 12.61 -13.10
C ASN A 62 -5.83 11.22 -12.54
N THR A 63 -6.94 10.55 -12.82
CA THR A 63 -7.20 9.24 -12.24
C THR A 63 -6.60 8.08 -13.03
N GLY A 64 -5.84 8.38 -14.09
CA GLY A 64 -5.25 7.31 -14.90
C GLY A 64 -4.35 6.39 -14.10
N SER A 65 -3.68 6.92 -13.08
CA SER A 65 -2.80 6.10 -12.25
C SER A 65 -3.56 5.02 -11.45
N PHE A 66 -4.86 5.19 -11.28
CA PHE A 66 -5.66 4.19 -10.56
C PHE A 66 -5.73 2.86 -11.30
N ASP A 67 -5.41 2.85 -12.59
CA ASP A 67 -5.40 1.61 -13.37
C ASP A 67 -4.37 0.60 -12.85
N GLN A 68 -3.39 1.06 -12.08
CA GLN A 68 -2.37 0.19 -11.51
C GLN A 68 -2.88 -0.56 -10.27
N LEU A 69 -4.03 -0.17 -9.77
CA LEU A 69 -4.52 -0.67 -8.49
C LEU A 69 -5.43 -1.86 -8.69
N THR A 70 -4.88 -2.90 -9.31
CA THR A 70 -5.62 -4.13 -9.59
C THR A 70 -5.01 -5.28 -8.82
N LYS A 71 -5.86 -6.25 -8.51
CA LYS A 71 -5.48 -7.40 -7.71
C LYS A 71 -4.25 -8.08 -8.31
N GLY A 72 -3.28 -8.37 -7.49
CA GLY A 72 -2.08 -9.08 -7.89
C GLY A 72 -0.91 -8.19 -8.27
N THR A 73 -1.11 -6.88 -8.35
CA THR A 73 -0.03 -5.97 -8.71
C THR A 73 0.90 -5.78 -7.52
N LEU A 74 2.20 -5.94 -7.75
CA LEU A 74 3.19 -5.62 -6.74
C LEU A 74 3.45 -4.12 -6.82
N LEU A 75 3.19 -3.43 -5.72
CA LEU A 75 3.13 -1.97 -5.71
C LEU A 75 3.95 -1.43 -4.57
N THR A 76 4.71 -0.36 -4.83
CA THR A 76 5.34 0.42 -3.77
C THR A 76 4.51 1.66 -3.54
N VAL A 77 4.19 1.92 -2.28
CA VAL A 77 3.34 3.04 -1.87
C VAL A 77 4.11 3.91 -0.90
N GLU A 78 4.13 5.20 -1.17
CA GLU A 78 4.72 6.19 -0.26
C GLU A 78 3.63 7.17 0.14
N GLY A 79 3.59 7.49 1.40
CA GLY A 79 2.55 8.39 1.87
C GLY A 79 2.71 8.75 3.32
N TYR A 80 1.59 9.02 3.96
CA TYR A 80 1.59 9.43 5.36
C TYR A 80 0.35 8.89 6.05
N PHE A 81 0.38 8.95 7.38
CA PHE A 81 -0.77 8.53 8.20
C PHE A 81 -1.56 9.77 8.57
N LYS A 82 -2.84 9.75 8.25
CA LYS A 82 -3.71 10.90 8.46
C LYS A 82 -4.62 10.62 9.65
N PRO A 83 -4.44 11.33 10.76
CA PRO A 83 -5.36 11.18 11.88
C PRO A 83 -6.65 11.92 11.59
N GLU A 84 -7.77 11.33 11.96
CA GLU A 84 -9.08 11.93 11.79
C GLU A 84 -9.83 11.84 13.12
N GLU A 85 -10.54 12.88 13.44
CA GLU A 85 -11.40 12.92 14.64
C GLU A 85 -12.81 13.29 14.23
N TRP A 86 -13.78 12.70 14.91
CA TRP A 86 -15.17 13.10 14.71
C TRP A 86 -15.92 12.81 16.00
N THR A 87 -17.03 13.53 16.16
CA THR A 87 -17.91 13.33 17.31
C THR A 87 -19.19 12.70 16.79
N ASP A 88 -19.62 11.60 17.43
CA ASP A 88 -20.82 10.93 16.97
C ASP A 88 -22.05 11.64 17.53
N LYS A 89 -23.22 11.11 17.18
CA LYS A 89 -24.47 11.75 17.55
C LYS A 89 -24.72 11.73 19.06
N ASP A 90 -24.00 10.86 19.76
CA ASP A 90 -24.12 10.77 21.23
C ASP A 90 -23.11 11.67 21.94
N GLY A 91 -22.35 12.45 21.18
CA GLY A 91 -21.33 13.33 21.74
C GLY A 91 -20.04 12.67 22.10
N VAL A 92 -19.81 11.43 21.67
CA VAL A 92 -18.59 10.72 21.97
C VAL A 92 -17.55 11.00 20.88
N LEU A 93 -16.35 11.36 21.32
CA LEU A 93 -15.26 11.67 20.41
C LEU A 93 -14.59 10.38 19.95
N HIS A 94 -14.41 10.27 18.65
CA HIS A 94 -13.74 9.14 18.03
C HIS A 94 -12.53 9.61 17.24
N ASN A 95 -11.55 8.73 17.09
CA ASN A 95 -10.43 9.03 16.22
C ASN A 95 -9.96 7.76 15.54
N ARG A 96 -9.23 7.96 14.46
CA ARG A 96 -8.66 6.85 13.72
C ARG A 96 -7.51 7.35 12.87
N ILE A 97 -6.73 6.43 12.33
CA ILE A 97 -5.65 6.77 11.41
C ILE A 97 -5.98 6.18 10.05
N VAL A 98 -5.92 7.02 9.03
CA VAL A 98 -6.12 6.62 7.64
C VAL A 98 -4.75 6.61 6.97
N THR A 99 -4.48 5.57 6.21
CA THR A 99 -3.22 5.44 5.48
C THR A 99 -3.41 6.05 4.09
N VAL A 100 -2.70 7.14 3.82
CA VAL A 100 -2.89 7.91 2.58
C VAL A 100 -1.67 7.76 1.69
N ALA A 101 -1.90 7.37 0.43
CA ALA A 101 -0.85 7.25 -0.56
C ALA A 101 -0.67 8.59 -1.26
N VAL A 102 0.54 9.11 -1.23
CA VAL A 102 0.89 10.29 -2.01
C VAL A 102 1.39 9.86 -3.38
N LYS A 103 2.14 8.77 -3.40
CA LYS A 103 2.77 8.28 -4.61
C LYS A 103 2.73 6.76 -4.58
N PHE A 104 2.48 6.16 -5.73
CA PHE A 104 2.56 4.70 -5.84
C PHE A 104 3.00 4.33 -7.24
N TYR A 105 3.70 3.20 -7.33
CA TYR A 105 4.25 2.76 -8.61
C TYR A 105 4.52 1.26 -8.53
N PRO A 106 4.51 0.59 -9.70
CA PRO A 106 4.81 -0.85 -9.70
C PRO A 106 6.23 -1.11 -9.20
N ALA A 107 6.38 -2.15 -8.42
CA ALA A 107 7.68 -2.51 -7.87
C ALA A 107 8.24 -3.69 -8.64
N VAL A 108 9.57 -3.83 -8.60
CA VAL A 108 10.25 -4.95 -9.21
C VAL A 108 10.47 -6.01 -8.16
N ASP A 109 10.17 -7.26 -8.52
CA ASP A 109 10.41 -8.37 -7.61
C ASP A 109 11.92 -8.67 -7.60
N LYS A 110 12.58 -8.27 -6.54
CA LYS A 110 14.02 -8.36 -6.49
C LYS A 110 14.54 -9.78 -6.35
N GLU A 111 13.69 -10.69 -5.91
CA GLU A 111 14.12 -12.07 -5.81
C GLU A 111 14.33 -12.68 -7.17
N GLU A 112 13.61 -12.21 -8.17
CA GLU A 112 13.80 -12.71 -9.52
C GLU A 112 14.96 -12.05 -10.23
N GLU A 113 15.36 -10.88 -9.78
CA GLU A 113 16.47 -10.18 -10.35
C GLU A 113 17.80 -10.74 -9.91
N VAL A 114 17.80 -11.17 -8.76
CA VAL A 114 19.01 -11.52 -8.07
C VAL A 114 19.74 -12.62 -8.73
N PRO A 115 19.96 -12.68 -8.77
CA PRO A 115 20.61 -13.48 -8.77
C PRO A 115 21.27 -13.91 -8.22
N ALA A 116 20.33 -13.67 -8.13
CA ALA A 116 20.80 -14.16 -7.57
C ALA A 116 20.90 -14.47 -7.16
N GLU A 117 20.47 -14.42 -7.04
CA GLU A 117 20.71 -14.82 -6.46
C GLU A 117 20.75 -15.35 -6.68
N PRO A 118 20.86 -15.52 -7.19
CA PRO A 118 21.01 -16.09 -7.34
C PRO A 118 20.72 -16.54 -7.62
N ALA A 119 20.24 -16.69 -8.20
CA ALA A 119 20.08 -17.11 -8.22
C ALA A 119 19.51 -17.40 -8.45
N LYS A 120 19.09 -17.43 -8.85
CA LYS A 120 18.72 -17.62 -8.71
C LYS A 120 18.15 -17.68 -9.37
N LYS A 121 17.76 -17.77 -9.93
CA LYS A 121 17.42 -17.75 -10.14
C LYS A 121 16.81 -17.78 -10.90
N PRO A 122 16.56 -17.96 -11.46
CA PRO A 122 16.20 -17.91 -11.86
C PRO A 122 15.35 -17.86 -12.39
N LYS A 123 14.74 -17.81 -12.72
CA LYS A 123 14.36 -17.68 -12.61
C LYS A 123 13.76 -17.37 -13.16
N LYS A 124 13.17 -17.27 -13.65
CA LYS A 124 13.06 -16.88 -13.58
C LYS A 124 12.99 -16.44 -14.01
N GLY A 125 12.55 -16.44 -14.79
CA GLY A 125 12.98 -16.14 -14.50
C GLY A 125 12.73 -15.53 -15.01
N LYS A 126 12.39 -15.46 -15.05
CA LYS A 126 12.70 -15.03 -14.77
C LYS A 126 12.61 -14.84 -14.91
N LYS A 127 12.18 -14.96 -15.23
CA LYS A 127 12.59 -14.76 -14.74
C LYS A 127 12.52 -14.67 -14.69
#